data_a3edc95063b17e42af19bcaa24cb96fd
#
_entry.id   a3edc95063b17e42af19bcaa24cb96fd
#
_cell.length_a   1.000
_cell.length_b   1.000
_cell.length_c   1.000
_cell.angle_alpha   90.00
_cell.angle_beta   90.00
_cell.angle_gamma   90.00
#
_symmetry.space_group_name_H-M   'P 1'
#
loop_
_entity.id
_entity.type
_entity.pdbx_description
1 polymer ?
#
loop_
_entity_poly.entity_id
_entity_poly.type
_entity_poly.pdbx_seq_one_letter_code
_entity_poly.pdbx_strand_id
1 'polypeptide(L)'
;TYEAAATQAKAAVTSAEASLKTAKLAYENSKSLYEGGVIGDFEWQSAQNTYETAKAGLAQAQAAYASAKQNLDFCYVSSPADGVVGTLPFKVGALVSGSSVEPLTTVSDISSMEVYFSMTEKDALMMGKDEGGINAAVAALPTVKLRLADGTVYEQPGKVSRASGVIDAATGTITLVAQFPNPDKVLRSGGAGQIIIPTTENNAILIPQEATSEVQNK
;
A
#
# COMPACT_ATOMS: atom_id res chain seq x y z
N THR A 1 32.51 -4.20 1.59
CA THR A 1 31.21 -3.58 1.22
C THR A 1 30.20 -4.67 0.88
N TYR A 2 28.90 -4.38 0.93
CA TYR A 2 27.83 -5.34 0.64
C TYR A 2 27.90 -5.90 -0.79
N GLU A 3 28.34 -5.11 -1.76
CA GLU A 3 28.55 -5.55 -3.14
C GLU A 3 29.65 -6.60 -3.25
N ALA A 4 30.78 -6.42 -2.54
CA ALA A 4 31.84 -7.42 -2.51
C ALA A 4 31.37 -8.72 -1.85
N ALA A 5 30.56 -8.64 -0.78
CA ALA A 5 30.01 -9.82 -0.11
C ALA A 5 29.04 -10.58 -1.04
N ALA A 6 28.17 -9.88 -1.78
CA ALA A 6 27.27 -10.50 -2.75
C ALA A 6 28.04 -11.16 -3.90
N THR A 7 29.10 -10.50 -4.41
CA THR A 7 29.97 -11.07 -5.44
C THR A 7 30.71 -12.32 -4.97
N GLN A 8 31.23 -12.31 -3.75
CA GLN A 8 31.89 -13.48 -3.14
C GLN A 8 30.91 -14.64 -2.95
N ALA A 9 29.71 -14.36 -2.45
CA ALA A 9 28.68 -15.39 -2.28
C ALA A 9 28.24 -15.99 -3.63
N LYS A 10 28.13 -15.17 -4.68
CA LYS A 10 27.86 -15.63 -6.05
C LYS A 10 28.97 -16.56 -6.58
N ALA A 11 30.24 -16.23 -6.34
CA ALA A 11 31.34 -17.10 -6.71
C ALA A 11 31.30 -18.45 -5.98
N ALA A 12 30.87 -18.48 -4.71
CA ALA A 12 30.67 -19.70 -3.96
C ALA A 12 29.56 -20.58 -4.56
N VAL A 13 28.46 -19.99 -5.06
CA VAL A 13 27.40 -20.70 -5.80
C VAL A 13 28.01 -21.40 -7.04
N THR A 14 28.76 -20.65 -7.86
CA THR A 14 29.38 -21.19 -9.06
C THR A 14 30.33 -22.36 -8.76
N SER A 15 31.09 -22.27 -7.66
CA SER A 15 31.95 -23.35 -7.19
C SER A 15 31.16 -24.58 -6.75
N ALA A 16 30.06 -24.39 -6.01
CA ALA A 16 29.17 -25.46 -5.58
C ALA A 16 28.43 -26.11 -6.77
N GLU A 17 28.05 -25.36 -7.79
CA GLU A 17 27.48 -25.88 -9.03
C GLU A 17 28.47 -26.79 -9.78
N ALA A 18 29.73 -26.37 -9.87
CA ALA A 18 30.80 -27.23 -10.47
C ALA A 18 30.98 -28.50 -9.68
N SER A 19 30.99 -28.43 -8.35
CA SER A 19 31.12 -29.62 -7.47
C SER A 19 29.92 -30.55 -7.63
N LEU A 20 28.71 -30.03 -7.69
CA LEU A 20 27.48 -30.79 -7.95
C LEU A 20 27.54 -31.50 -9.30
N LYS A 21 27.98 -30.78 -10.35
CA LYS A 21 28.13 -31.37 -11.69
C LYS A 21 29.09 -32.57 -11.70
N THR A 22 30.22 -32.45 -11.00
CA THR A 22 31.17 -33.53 -10.89
C THR A 22 30.60 -34.74 -10.11
N ALA A 23 29.95 -34.47 -8.97
CA ALA A 23 29.30 -35.50 -8.17
C ALA A 23 28.14 -36.18 -8.92
N LYS A 24 27.39 -35.42 -9.74
CA LYS A 24 26.33 -35.95 -10.60
C LYS A 24 26.87 -36.91 -11.66
N LEU A 25 27.96 -36.56 -12.32
CA LEU A 25 28.60 -37.43 -13.30
C LEU A 25 29.11 -38.74 -12.65
N ALA A 26 29.74 -38.67 -11.46
CA ALA A 26 30.15 -39.83 -10.69
C ALA A 26 28.95 -40.71 -10.31
N TYR A 27 27.86 -40.10 -9.84
CA TYR A 27 26.64 -40.81 -9.51
C TYR A 27 26.03 -41.52 -10.73
N GLU A 28 25.91 -40.84 -11.89
CA GLU A 28 25.36 -41.43 -13.11
C GLU A 28 26.19 -42.58 -13.62
N ASN A 29 27.54 -42.47 -13.57
CA ASN A 29 28.47 -43.56 -13.92
C ASN A 29 28.31 -44.74 -12.95
N SER A 30 28.33 -44.51 -11.64
CA SER A 30 28.15 -45.55 -10.63
C SER A 30 26.79 -46.24 -10.76
N LYS A 31 25.73 -45.48 -11.11
CA LYS A 31 24.41 -46.03 -11.38
C LYS A 31 24.42 -47.05 -12.53
N SER A 32 25.04 -46.68 -13.65
CA SER A 32 25.19 -47.59 -14.82
C SER A 32 25.98 -48.86 -14.51
N LEU A 33 27.06 -48.73 -13.72
CA LEU A 33 27.88 -49.87 -13.31
C LEU A 33 27.15 -50.80 -12.31
N TYR A 34 26.34 -50.23 -11.42
CA TYR A 34 25.53 -50.98 -10.47
C TYR A 34 24.41 -51.75 -11.22
N GLU A 35 23.69 -51.10 -12.14
CA GLU A 35 22.70 -51.77 -12.99
C GLU A 35 23.29 -52.88 -13.85
N GLY A 36 24.56 -52.71 -14.24
CA GLY A 36 25.35 -53.75 -14.94
C GLY A 36 25.89 -54.84 -14.06
N GLY A 37 25.71 -54.82 -12.73
CA GLY A 37 26.23 -55.80 -11.78
C GLY A 37 27.75 -55.73 -11.55
N VAL A 38 28.40 -54.62 -11.92
CA VAL A 38 29.87 -54.44 -11.85
C VAL A 38 30.32 -53.96 -10.47
N ILE A 39 29.49 -53.11 -9.76
CA ILE A 39 29.79 -52.60 -8.44
C ILE A 39 28.74 -53.05 -7.42
N GLY A 40 29.14 -53.08 -6.13
CA GLY A 40 28.25 -53.45 -5.03
C GLY A 40 27.42 -52.30 -4.48
N ASP A 41 26.42 -52.63 -3.64
CA ASP A 41 25.51 -51.69 -2.99
C ASP A 41 26.21 -50.58 -2.23
N PHE A 42 27.31 -50.90 -1.54
CA PHE A 42 28.07 -49.90 -0.76
C PHE A 42 28.66 -48.80 -1.63
N GLU A 43 29.22 -49.14 -2.77
CA GLU A 43 29.84 -48.19 -3.68
C GLU A 43 28.81 -47.32 -4.35
N TRP A 44 27.67 -47.91 -4.73
CA TRP A 44 26.50 -47.21 -5.24
C TRP A 44 25.97 -46.20 -4.21
N GLN A 45 25.70 -46.63 -2.96
CA GLN A 45 25.23 -45.73 -1.90
C GLN A 45 26.23 -44.62 -1.58
N SER A 46 27.53 -44.88 -1.62
CA SER A 46 28.58 -43.91 -1.42
C SER A 46 28.50 -42.77 -2.48
N ALA A 47 28.33 -43.16 -3.76
CA ALA A 47 28.19 -42.21 -4.85
C ALA A 47 26.91 -41.39 -4.72
N GLN A 48 25.81 -42.02 -4.31
CA GLN A 48 24.52 -41.32 -4.04
C GLN A 48 24.65 -40.31 -2.90
N ASN A 49 25.26 -40.70 -1.77
CA ASN A 49 25.50 -39.83 -0.63
C ASN A 49 26.39 -38.62 -1.01
N THR A 50 27.39 -38.85 -1.85
CA THR A 50 28.28 -37.79 -2.35
C THR A 50 27.49 -36.79 -3.21
N TYR A 51 26.63 -37.28 -4.10
CA TYR A 51 25.75 -36.41 -4.91
C TYR A 51 24.78 -35.62 -4.05
N GLU A 52 24.11 -36.24 -3.07
CA GLU A 52 23.18 -35.54 -2.18
C GLU A 52 23.91 -34.51 -1.29
N THR A 53 25.13 -34.79 -0.85
CA THR A 53 25.97 -33.86 -0.10
C THR A 53 26.34 -32.65 -0.96
N ALA A 54 26.74 -32.86 -2.21
CA ALA A 54 27.04 -31.76 -3.13
C ALA A 54 25.79 -30.91 -3.44
N LYS A 55 24.63 -31.53 -3.57
CA LYS A 55 23.35 -30.87 -3.75
C LYS A 55 22.95 -30.00 -2.55
N ALA A 56 23.14 -30.51 -1.34
CA ALA A 56 22.95 -29.76 -0.11
C ALA A 56 23.92 -28.57 0.00
N GLY A 57 25.20 -28.77 -0.41
CA GLY A 57 26.20 -27.69 -0.48
C GLY A 57 25.83 -26.59 -1.43
N LEU A 58 25.25 -26.91 -2.60
CA LEU A 58 24.73 -25.92 -3.53
C LEU A 58 23.56 -25.13 -2.90
N ALA A 59 22.62 -25.81 -2.26
CA ALA A 59 21.49 -25.13 -1.60
C ALA A 59 21.97 -24.17 -0.50
N GLN A 60 22.97 -24.56 0.27
CA GLN A 60 23.60 -23.73 1.29
C GLN A 60 24.26 -22.47 0.66
N ALA A 61 25.02 -22.64 -0.42
CA ALA A 61 25.65 -21.52 -1.12
C ALA A 61 24.61 -20.56 -1.72
N GLN A 62 23.54 -21.09 -2.29
CA GLN A 62 22.41 -20.27 -2.81
C GLN A 62 21.72 -19.47 -1.72
N ALA A 63 21.48 -20.06 -0.54
CA ALA A 63 20.91 -19.38 0.61
C ALA A 63 21.83 -18.24 1.10
N ALA A 64 23.13 -18.47 1.16
CA ALA A 64 24.11 -17.46 1.53
C ALA A 64 24.13 -16.29 0.51
N TYR A 65 24.06 -16.61 -0.79
CA TYR A 65 23.99 -15.59 -1.84
C TYR A 65 22.69 -14.79 -1.76
N ALA A 66 21.55 -15.43 -1.52
CA ALA A 66 20.27 -14.75 -1.36
C ALA A 66 20.32 -13.75 -0.19
N SER A 67 20.89 -14.15 0.95
CA SER A 67 21.08 -13.26 2.10
C SER A 67 22.01 -12.09 1.81
N ALA A 68 23.15 -12.33 1.15
CA ALA A 68 24.09 -11.27 0.78
C ALA A 68 23.47 -10.29 -0.24
N LYS A 69 22.70 -10.81 -1.20
CA LYS A 69 21.95 -9.99 -2.17
C LYS A 69 20.90 -9.13 -1.50
N GLN A 70 20.14 -9.70 -0.57
CA GLN A 70 19.13 -8.94 0.18
C GLN A 70 19.74 -7.77 0.97
N ASN A 71 20.91 -8.00 1.59
CA ASN A 71 21.64 -6.94 2.28
C ASN A 71 22.13 -5.85 1.31
N LEU A 72 22.49 -6.21 0.08
CA LEU A 72 22.83 -5.24 -0.97
C LEU A 72 21.60 -4.48 -1.45
N ASP A 73 20.47 -5.15 -1.64
CA ASP A 73 19.21 -4.54 -2.08
C ASP A 73 18.71 -3.51 -1.06
N PHE A 74 18.95 -3.71 0.23
CA PHE A 74 18.65 -2.69 1.27
C PHE A 74 19.48 -1.40 1.15
N CYS A 75 20.59 -1.42 0.40
CA CYS A 75 21.34 -0.20 0.12
C CYS A 75 20.67 0.69 -0.95
N TYR A 76 19.69 0.17 -1.66
CA TYR A 76 18.91 0.86 -2.68
C TYR A 76 17.48 1.03 -2.21
N VAL A 77 17.20 2.19 -1.61
CA VAL A 77 15.86 2.49 -1.11
C VAL A 77 14.98 2.95 -2.26
N SER A 78 13.93 2.22 -2.53
CA SER A 78 12.91 2.56 -3.53
C SER A 78 11.55 2.74 -2.88
N SER A 79 10.69 3.53 -3.52
CA SER A 79 9.31 3.68 -3.06
C SER A 79 8.52 2.38 -3.26
N PRO A 80 7.75 1.92 -2.25
CA PRO A 80 6.86 0.77 -2.39
C PRO A 80 5.57 1.08 -3.18
N ALA A 81 5.28 2.36 -3.42
CA ALA A 81 4.08 2.82 -4.12
C ALA A 81 4.40 3.98 -5.06
N ASP A 82 3.60 4.11 -6.11
CA ASP A 82 3.62 5.28 -6.97
C ASP A 82 2.96 6.46 -6.27
N GLY A 83 3.53 7.66 -6.42
CA GLY A 83 2.96 8.82 -5.74
C GLY A 83 3.83 10.07 -5.86
N VAL A 84 3.48 11.06 -5.06
CA VAL A 84 4.24 12.31 -4.96
C VAL A 84 5.14 12.26 -3.74
N VAL A 85 6.43 12.48 -3.98
CA VAL A 85 7.45 12.54 -2.94
C VAL A 85 7.29 13.85 -2.15
N GLY A 86 7.27 13.73 -0.85
CA GLY A 86 7.20 14.87 0.08
C GLY A 86 8.55 15.58 0.25
N THR A 87 8.80 16.07 1.45
CA THR A 87 10.07 16.72 1.79
C THR A 87 11.20 15.69 1.91
N LEU A 88 12.39 16.09 1.54
CA LEU A 88 13.64 15.33 1.71
C LEU A 88 14.48 16.00 2.81
N PRO A 89 14.31 15.64 4.08
CA PRO A 89 15.01 16.28 5.19
C PRO A 89 16.51 15.98 5.18
N PHE A 90 16.89 14.81 4.67
CA PHE A 90 18.30 14.39 4.63
C PHE A 90 18.96 14.76 3.30
N LYS A 91 20.15 15.34 3.38
CA LYS A 91 20.99 15.67 2.22
C LYS A 91 22.02 14.57 1.97
N VAL A 92 22.58 14.56 0.76
CA VAL A 92 23.68 13.63 0.40
C VAL A 92 24.82 13.77 1.41
N GLY A 93 25.27 12.65 1.95
CA GLY A 93 26.28 12.58 3.01
C GLY A 93 25.74 12.56 4.43
N ALA A 94 24.44 12.74 4.64
CA ALA A 94 23.84 12.56 5.95
C ALA A 94 23.84 11.08 6.37
N LEU A 95 24.12 10.84 7.65
CA LEU A 95 23.99 9.51 8.24
C LEU A 95 22.51 9.22 8.48
N VAL A 96 22.03 8.13 7.91
CA VAL A 96 20.67 7.62 8.12
C VAL A 96 20.71 6.23 8.76
N SER A 97 19.75 5.93 9.60
CA SER A 97 19.66 4.66 10.31
C SER A 97 18.20 4.22 10.36
N GLY A 98 17.96 2.91 10.39
CA GLY A 98 16.62 2.34 10.61
C GLY A 98 15.97 2.71 11.95
N SER A 99 16.76 3.22 12.91
CA SER A 99 16.28 3.74 14.20
C SER A 99 16.02 5.25 14.19
N SER A 100 16.21 5.95 13.07
CA SER A 100 15.91 7.37 12.96
C SER A 100 14.41 7.60 13.14
N VAL A 101 14.06 8.58 13.97
CA VAL A 101 12.64 8.94 14.23
C VAL A 101 12.01 9.58 12.99
N GLU A 102 12.79 10.31 12.23
CA GLU A 102 12.36 11.00 11.02
C GLU A 102 12.54 10.10 9.78
N PRO A 103 11.50 9.91 8.95
CA PRO A 103 11.60 9.11 7.74
C PRO A 103 12.46 9.81 6.68
N LEU A 104 13.07 9.04 5.78
CA LEU A 104 13.84 9.58 4.65
C LEU A 104 13.00 10.53 3.77
N THR A 105 11.78 10.15 3.53
CA THR A 105 10.74 10.92 2.85
C THR A 105 9.41 10.22 3.01
N THR A 106 8.33 10.90 2.66
CA THR A 106 7.00 10.31 2.54
C THR A 106 6.58 10.31 1.09
N VAL A 107 6.00 9.21 0.64
CA VAL A 107 5.39 9.12 -0.69
C VAL A 107 3.89 8.99 -0.49
N SER A 108 3.13 9.92 -1.09
CA SER A 108 1.67 9.95 -0.99
C SER A 108 1.05 9.63 -2.34
N ASP A 109 0.22 8.60 -2.38
CA ASP A 109 -0.68 8.40 -3.51
C ASP A 109 -1.80 9.43 -3.43
N ILE A 110 -1.86 10.31 -4.41
CA ILE A 110 -2.85 11.38 -4.52
C ILE A 110 -3.79 11.18 -5.71
N SER A 111 -3.84 9.98 -6.28
CA SER A 111 -4.75 9.65 -7.40
C SER A 111 -6.22 9.75 -6.99
N SER A 112 -6.50 9.47 -5.74
CA SER A 112 -7.80 9.62 -5.11
C SER A 112 -7.64 10.23 -3.72
N MET A 113 -8.47 11.23 -3.40
CA MET A 113 -8.38 11.96 -2.14
C MET A 113 -9.59 11.68 -1.26
N GLU A 114 -9.33 11.39 0.00
CA GLU A 114 -10.36 11.29 1.02
C GLU A 114 -10.56 12.64 1.70
N VAL A 115 -11.80 13.12 1.71
CA VAL A 115 -12.20 14.35 2.39
C VAL A 115 -13.04 13.98 3.61
N TYR A 116 -12.57 14.37 4.77
CA TYR A 116 -13.23 14.16 6.05
C TYR A 116 -14.07 15.38 6.37
N PHE A 117 -15.35 15.18 6.64
CA PHE A 117 -16.26 16.24 7.04
C PHE A 117 -17.22 15.76 8.12
N SER A 118 -17.70 16.68 8.93
CA SER A 118 -18.57 16.38 10.06
C SER A 118 -20.02 16.75 9.73
N MET A 119 -20.94 15.88 10.17
CA MET A 119 -22.38 16.08 10.11
C MET A 119 -22.93 16.03 11.53
N THR A 120 -23.96 16.82 11.84
CA THR A 120 -24.58 16.77 13.18
C THR A 120 -25.30 15.44 13.39
N GLU A 121 -25.37 14.96 14.64
CA GLU A 121 -26.12 13.76 14.99
C GLU A 121 -27.58 13.87 14.56
N LYS A 122 -28.19 15.05 14.71
CA LYS A 122 -29.56 15.32 14.30
C LYS A 122 -29.78 15.04 12.82
N ASP A 123 -28.90 15.56 11.97
CA ASP A 123 -29.03 15.39 10.51
C ASP A 123 -28.78 13.94 10.10
N ALA A 124 -27.81 13.29 10.75
CA ALA A 124 -27.51 11.88 10.52
C ALA A 124 -28.68 10.97 10.92
N LEU A 125 -29.34 11.27 12.05
CA LEU A 125 -30.54 10.52 12.50
C LEU A 125 -31.73 10.75 11.57
N MET A 126 -31.93 11.98 11.09
CA MET A 126 -32.99 12.28 10.13
C MET A 126 -32.79 11.48 8.84
N MET A 127 -31.59 11.47 8.29
CA MET A 127 -31.26 10.68 7.10
C MET A 127 -31.43 9.18 7.34
N GLY A 128 -31.00 8.67 8.50
CA GLY A 128 -31.04 7.24 8.81
C GLY A 128 -32.45 6.68 9.02
N LYS A 129 -33.45 7.52 9.38
CA LYS A 129 -34.84 7.07 9.61
C LYS A 129 -35.52 6.59 8.34
N ASP A 130 -35.26 7.24 7.22
CA ASP A 130 -35.94 6.95 5.97
C ASP A 130 -35.31 5.80 5.21
N GLU A 131 -34.00 5.50 5.46
CA GLU A 131 -33.20 4.54 4.70
C GLU A 131 -32.83 3.26 5.47
N GLY A 132 -33.35 3.07 6.69
CA GLY A 132 -33.07 1.86 7.48
C GLY A 132 -31.71 1.84 8.19
N GLY A 133 -31.14 3.01 8.45
CA GLY A 133 -29.92 3.22 9.23
C GLY A 133 -28.88 4.11 8.55
N ILE A 134 -27.95 4.63 9.33
CA ILE A 134 -26.95 5.61 8.87
C ILE A 134 -26.12 5.08 7.69
N ASN A 135 -25.71 3.80 7.73
CA ASN A 135 -24.90 3.23 6.65
C ASN A 135 -25.68 3.11 5.33
N ALA A 136 -26.95 2.78 5.39
CA ALA A 136 -27.83 2.73 4.22
C ALA A 136 -28.07 4.14 3.66
N ALA A 137 -28.32 5.10 4.54
CA ALA A 137 -28.48 6.52 4.18
C ALA A 137 -27.21 7.09 3.51
N VAL A 138 -26.04 6.78 4.03
CA VAL A 138 -24.75 7.18 3.42
C VAL A 138 -24.56 6.56 2.04
N ALA A 139 -24.95 5.31 1.85
CA ALA A 139 -24.88 4.66 0.54
C ALA A 139 -25.87 5.23 -0.49
N ALA A 140 -27.00 5.76 -0.02
CA ALA A 140 -28.04 6.41 -0.83
C ALA A 140 -27.76 7.88 -1.13
N LEU A 141 -26.74 8.48 -0.48
CA LEU A 141 -26.36 9.88 -0.74
C LEU A 141 -25.99 10.09 -2.21
N PRO A 142 -26.46 11.19 -2.80
CA PRO A 142 -26.06 11.60 -4.15
C PRO A 142 -24.55 11.92 -4.18
N THR A 143 -24.02 12.10 -5.38
CA THR A 143 -22.66 12.60 -5.54
C THR A 143 -22.51 13.98 -4.91
N VAL A 144 -21.44 14.16 -4.15
CA VAL A 144 -21.13 15.40 -3.45
C VAL A 144 -20.14 16.25 -4.25
N LYS A 145 -20.18 17.55 -4.06
CA LYS A 145 -19.23 18.47 -4.66
C LYS A 145 -18.31 19.02 -3.59
N LEU A 146 -17.07 19.32 -3.97
CA LEU A 146 -16.09 19.93 -3.10
C LEU A 146 -15.87 21.38 -3.53
N ARG A 147 -16.07 22.33 -2.60
CA ARG A 147 -15.65 23.72 -2.78
C ARG A 147 -14.27 23.88 -2.17
N LEU A 148 -13.31 24.31 -2.97
CA LEU A 148 -11.94 24.54 -2.54
C LEU A 148 -11.80 25.82 -1.69
N ALA A 149 -10.63 26.01 -1.09
CA ALA A 149 -10.35 27.17 -0.24
C ALA A 149 -10.42 28.52 -0.96
N ASP A 150 -10.23 28.55 -2.28
CA ASP A 150 -10.35 29.70 -3.15
C ASP A 150 -11.81 30.04 -3.54
N GLY A 151 -12.77 29.20 -3.10
CA GLY A 151 -14.17 29.32 -3.42
C GLY A 151 -14.60 28.63 -4.71
N THR A 152 -13.68 28.10 -5.50
CA THR A 152 -14.02 27.35 -6.71
C THR A 152 -14.59 25.97 -6.36
N VAL A 153 -15.49 25.46 -7.22
CA VAL A 153 -16.03 24.12 -7.07
C VAL A 153 -15.19 23.17 -7.89
N TYR A 154 -14.70 22.11 -7.24
CA TYR A 154 -13.93 21.07 -7.89
C TYR A 154 -14.77 20.33 -8.93
N GLU A 155 -14.23 20.12 -10.12
CA GLU A 155 -14.97 19.59 -11.27
C GLU A 155 -15.39 18.13 -11.10
N GLN A 156 -14.52 17.32 -10.47
CA GLN A 156 -14.81 15.91 -10.28
C GLN A 156 -15.75 15.69 -9.10
N PRO A 157 -16.90 15.02 -9.32
CA PRO A 157 -17.81 14.71 -8.23
C PRO A 157 -17.21 13.67 -7.29
N GLY A 158 -17.48 13.82 -6.01
CA GLY A 158 -17.11 12.84 -5.00
C GLY A 158 -18.27 11.94 -4.60
N LYS A 159 -17.95 10.81 -3.99
CA LYS A 159 -18.93 9.91 -3.39
C LYS A 159 -18.61 9.71 -1.92
N VAL A 160 -19.62 9.79 -1.07
CA VAL A 160 -19.46 9.44 0.34
C VAL A 160 -19.27 7.94 0.43
N SER A 161 -18.15 7.52 1.00
CA SER A 161 -17.74 6.11 1.05
C SER A 161 -18.12 5.44 2.36
N ARG A 162 -18.03 6.17 3.47
CA ARG A 162 -18.30 5.65 4.81
C ARG A 162 -18.63 6.76 5.80
N ALA A 163 -19.33 6.36 6.88
CA ALA A 163 -19.51 7.17 8.09
C ALA A 163 -18.73 6.52 9.24
N SER A 164 -18.28 7.35 10.19
CA SER A 164 -17.74 6.86 11.46
C SER A 164 -18.83 6.08 12.22
N GLY A 165 -18.46 4.96 12.82
CA GLY A 165 -19.37 4.21 13.71
C GLY A 165 -19.53 4.85 15.10
N VAL A 166 -18.85 5.97 15.37
CA VAL A 166 -18.84 6.62 16.68
C VAL A 166 -19.12 8.10 16.51
N ILE A 167 -19.99 8.64 17.38
CA ILE A 167 -20.28 10.07 17.51
C ILE A 167 -19.19 10.68 18.42
N ASP A 168 -18.63 11.79 18.00
CA ASP A 168 -17.75 12.58 18.83
C ASP A 168 -18.58 13.24 19.94
N ALA A 169 -18.38 12.80 21.20
CA ALA A 169 -19.14 13.29 22.34
C ALA A 169 -18.86 14.77 22.69
N ALA A 170 -17.72 15.32 22.26
CA ALA A 170 -17.38 16.72 22.51
C ALA A 170 -18.11 17.67 21.54
N THR A 171 -18.36 17.23 20.32
CA THR A 171 -18.96 18.07 19.25
C THR A 171 -20.37 17.64 18.88
N GLY A 172 -20.83 16.44 19.28
CA GLY A 172 -22.12 15.90 18.88
C GLY A 172 -22.20 15.63 17.36
N THR A 173 -21.08 15.31 16.73
CA THR A 173 -21.01 15.12 15.28
C THR A 173 -20.53 13.73 14.91
N ILE A 174 -20.94 13.31 13.72
CA ILE A 174 -20.46 12.10 13.04
C ILE A 174 -19.53 12.51 11.92
N THR A 175 -18.39 11.82 11.80
CA THR A 175 -17.46 12.06 10.69
C THR A 175 -17.83 11.20 9.50
N LEU A 176 -17.99 11.83 8.35
CA LEU A 176 -18.15 11.17 7.06
C LEU A 176 -16.89 11.32 6.22
N VAL A 177 -16.67 10.35 5.34
CA VAL A 177 -15.55 10.35 4.41
C VAL A 177 -16.08 10.30 3.00
N ALA A 178 -15.75 11.30 2.22
CA ALA A 178 -16.03 11.34 0.79
C ALA A 178 -14.75 11.14 -0.02
N GLN A 179 -14.83 10.33 -1.05
CA GLN A 179 -13.73 10.04 -1.95
C GLN A 179 -13.89 10.83 -3.25
N PHE A 180 -12.83 11.53 -3.64
CA PHE A 180 -12.77 12.33 -4.85
C PHE A 180 -11.65 11.83 -5.76
N PRO A 181 -11.92 11.51 -7.03
CA PRO A 181 -10.88 11.26 -8.03
C PRO A 181 -10.02 12.52 -8.21
N ASN A 182 -8.71 12.36 -8.36
CA ASN A 182 -7.77 13.47 -8.50
C ASN A 182 -6.82 13.27 -9.68
N PRO A 183 -7.34 13.15 -10.93
CA PRO A 183 -6.53 12.87 -12.10
C PRO A 183 -5.50 13.97 -12.36
N ASP A 184 -5.86 15.23 -12.15
CA ASP A 184 -5.01 16.40 -12.40
C ASP A 184 -4.09 16.74 -11.22
N LYS A 185 -4.14 15.93 -10.14
CA LYS A 185 -3.32 16.10 -8.93
C LYS A 185 -3.41 17.51 -8.31
N VAL A 186 -4.56 18.15 -8.45
CA VAL A 186 -4.85 19.50 -7.89
C VAL A 186 -5.04 19.41 -6.38
N LEU A 187 -5.76 18.39 -5.91
CA LEU A 187 -5.99 18.18 -4.49
C LEU A 187 -4.71 17.65 -3.83
N ARG A 188 -4.43 18.15 -2.63
CA ARG A 188 -3.28 17.74 -1.84
C ARG A 188 -3.69 17.46 -0.40
N SER A 189 -2.98 16.54 0.24
CA SER A 189 -3.18 16.23 1.66
C SER A 189 -2.93 17.47 2.52
N GLY A 190 -3.80 17.67 3.53
CA GLY A 190 -3.76 18.85 4.41
C GLY A 190 -4.54 20.07 3.88
N GLY A 191 -5.12 19.99 2.68
CA GLY A 191 -6.00 21.02 2.15
C GLY A 191 -7.32 21.08 2.93
N ALA A 192 -7.94 22.28 2.98
CA ALA A 192 -9.27 22.50 3.55
C ALA A 192 -10.27 22.87 2.46
N GLY A 193 -11.53 22.52 2.67
CA GLY A 193 -12.60 22.83 1.73
C GLY A 193 -13.98 22.63 2.38
N GLN A 194 -15.02 22.81 1.59
CA GLN A 194 -16.42 22.62 2.01
C GLN A 194 -17.08 21.56 1.13
N ILE A 195 -17.77 20.62 1.75
CA ILE A 195 -18.58 19.64 1.04
C ILE A 195 -19.96 20.23 0.77
N ILE A 196 -20.43 20.13 -0.47
CA ILE A 196 -21.76 20.51 -0.90
C ILE A 196 -22.51 19.21 -1.19
N ILE A 197 -23.53 18.94 -0.37
CA ILE A 197 -24.44 17.81 -0.55
C ILE A 197 -25.70 18.37 -1.24
N PRO A 198 -25.97 18.01 -2.51
CA PRO A 198 -27.19 18.47 -3.18
C PRO A 198 -28.40 17.77 -2.58
N THR A 199 -29.39 18.54 -2.17
CA THR A 199 -30.68 18.03 -1.71
C THR A 199 -31.75 18.47 -2.72
N THR A 200 -32.61 17.54 -3.11
CA THR A 200 -33.72 17.83 -4.02
C THR A 200 -35.01 17.81 -3.25
N GLU A 201 -35.68 18.98 -3.21
CA GLU A 201 -37.02 19.09 -2.68
C GLU A 201 -38.04 19.06 -3.83
N ASN A 202 -38.93 18.07 -3.82
CA ASN A 202 -39.97 17.93 -4.82
C ASN A 202 -41.17 18.79 -4.40
N ASN A 203 -41.77 19.50 -5.37
CA ASN A 203 -42.93 20.39 -5.19
C ASN A 203 -42.67 21.60 -4.27
N ALA A 204 -41.45 22.10 -4.16
CA ALA A 204 -41.15 23.33 -3.44
C ALA A 204 -41.59 24.55 -4.23
N ILE A 205 -42.25 25.49 -3.55
CA ILE A 205 -42.56 26.81 -4.10
C ILE A 205 -41.39 27.74 -3.82
N LEU A 206 -40.71 28.16 -4.88
CA LEU A 206 -39.59 29.11 -4.76
C LEU A 206 -40.12 30.55 -4.71
N ILE A 207 -39.82 31.24 -3.62
CA ILE A 207 -40.10 32.66 -3.46
C ILE A 207 -38.77 33.42 -3.38
N PRO A 208 -38.52 34.47 -4.18
CA PRO A 208 -37.35 35.30 -4.04
C PRO A 208 -37.24 35.86 -2.63
N GLN A 209 -36.07 35.81 -2.01
CA GLN A 209 -35.85 36.29 -0.65
C GLN A 209 -36.20 37.78 -0.48
N GLU A 210 -36.05 38.57 -1.54
CA GLU A 210 -36.41 39.98 -1.59
C GLU A 210 -37.94 40.22 -1.52
N ALA A 211 -38.74 39.19 -1.82
CA ALA A 211 -40.21 39.28 -1.75
C ALA A 211 -40.76 38.92 -0.35
N THR A 212 -39.88 38.53 0.58
CA THR A 212 -40.27 38.21 1.96
C THR A 212 -39.74 39.25 2.91
N SER A 213 -40.61 39.81 3.77
CA SER A 213 -40.21 40.65 4.89
C SER A 213 -40.53 39.95 6.20
N GLU A 214 -39.56 39.87 7.07
CA GLU A 214 -39.75 39.32 8.41
C GLU A 214 -40.35 40.38 9.31
N VAL A 215 -41.61 40.23 9.67
CA VAL A 215 -42.31 41.13 10.60
C VAL A 215 -42.41 40.41 11.94
N GLN A 216 -41.52 40.79 12.87
CA GLN A 216 -41.54 40.39 14.29
C GLN A 216 -42.02 38.95 14.56
N ASN A 217 -41.17 37.97 14.39
CA ASN A 217 -41.29 36.63 14.97
C ASN A 217 -42.70 35.99 15.00
N LYS A 218 -43.51 36.19 13.98
CA LYS A 218 -44.77 35.48 13.80
C LYS A 218 -44.82 34.84 12.42
#